data_c62a91c2993dda56534a3c52ba2cc5a7
#
_entry.id   c62a91c2993dda56534a3c52ba2cc5a7
#
_cell.length_a   1.000
_cell.length_b   1.000
_cell.length_c   1.000
_cell.angle_alpha   90.00
_cell.angle_beta   90.00
_cell.angle_gamma   90.00
#
_symmetry.space_group_name_H-M   'P 1'
#
loop_
_entity.id
_entity.type
_entity.pdbx_description
1 polymer ?
#
loop_
_entity_poly.entity_id
_entity_poly.type
_entity_poly.pdbx_seq_one_letter_code
_entity_poly.pdbx_strand_id
1 'polypeptide(L)'
;MGFPSPAADYAEQTLSITSICGYDSNCRTIETSSGYAIINIARKAKIGDTVLISFCGKLDFASVQGKALVTPDGEAIEGDALDDATVLGVVTYLLNSVTDTDDRPVI
;
A
#
# COMPACT_ATOMS: atom_id res chain seq x y z
N MET A 1 -14.36 -33.65 11.21
CA MET A 1 -14.33 -32.95 11.25
C MET A 1 -14.06 -32.49 11.20
N GLY A 2 -14.02 -32.76 11.02
CA GLY A 2 -13.81 -32.29 11.00
C GLY A 2 -14.08 -31.35 11.05
N PHE A 3 -14.35 -31.45 11.49
CA PHE A 3 -14.53 -30.40 11.62
C PHE A 3 -13.51 -29.84 11.64
N PRO A 4 -13.11 -29.94 10.80
CA PRO A 4 -12.08 -29.35 10.87
C PRO A 4 -12.25 -28.41 11.35
N SER A 5 -11.42 -28.29 11.72
CA SER A 5 -11.59 -27.16 12.34
C SER A 5 -11.95 -26.11 11.38
N PRO A 6 -13.11 -25.59 11.44
CA PRO A 6 -13.44 -24.46 10.62
C PRO A 6 -12.50 -23.30 10.86
N ALA A 7 -11.92 -23.24 12.03
CA ALA A 7 -10.99 -22.16 12.34
C ALA A 7 -9.73 -22.25 11.51
N ALA A 8 -9.26 -23.46 11.24
CA ALA A 8 -8.06 -23.61 10.45
C ALA A 8 -8.30 -23.20 9.00
N ASP A 9 -9.42 -23.64 8.44
CA ASP A 9 -9.75 -23.24 7.08
C ASP A 9 -9.91 -21.74 6.97
N TYR A 10 -10.54 -21.18 7.96
CA TYR A 10 -10.81 -19.78 7.96
C TYR A 10 -9.51 -18.99 8.02
N ALA A 11 -8.58 -19.43 8.84
CA ALA A 11 -7.31 -18.76 8.96
C ALA A 11 -6.54 -18.81 7.65
N GLU A 12 -6.55 -19.94 6.99
CA GLU A 12 -5.86 -20.06 5.72
C GLU A 12 -6.40 -19.10 4.68
N GLN A 13 -7.70 -18.93 4.65
CA GLN A 13 -8.32 -18.10 3.64
C GLN A 13 -8.24 -16.64 3.99
N THR A 14 -8.48 -16.30 5.25
CA THR A 14 -8.58 -14.89 5.60
C THR A 14 -7.25 -14.22 5.86
N LEU A 15 -6.23 -14.99 6.20
CA LEU A 15 -4.93 -14.41 6.50
C LEU A 15 -4.01 -14.41 5.29
N SER A 16 -4.42 -15.01 4.20
CA SER A 16 -3.60 -15.02 3.00
C SER A 16 -3.71 -13.69 2.29
N ILE A 17 -2.60 -13.02 2.10
CA ILE A 17 -2.57 -11.77 1.34
C ILE A 17 -3.04 -12.02 -0.07
N THR A 18 -2.67 -13.17 -0.64
CA THR A 18 -3.06 -13.51 -2.00
C THR A 18 -4.57 -13.56 -2.14
N SER A 19 -5.26 -14.19 -1.20
CA SER A 19 -6.71 -14.33 -1.32
C SER A 19 -7.44 -13.05 -0.96
N ILE A 20 -6.88 -12.24 -0.06
CA ILE A 20 -7.55 -11.02 0.37
C ILE A 20 -7.36 -9.91 -0.64
N CYS A 21 -6.16 -9.74 -1.13
CA CYS A 21 -5.79 -8.58 -1.92
C CYS A 21 -5.64 -8.87 -3.41
N GLY A 22 -5.87 -10.11 -3.84
CA GLY A 22 -5.62 -10.46 -5.22
C GLY A 22 -4.15 -10.37 -5.57
N TYR A 23 -3.30 -10.74 -4.65
CA TYR A 23 -1.86 -10.61 -4.82
C TYR A 23 -1.38 -11.56 -5.92
N ASP A 24 -0.61 -11.03 -6.85
CA ASP A 24 -0.07 -11.83 -7.94
C ASP A 24 1.40 -11.46 -8.19
N SER A 25 1.95 -11.92 -9.30
CA SER A 25 3.37 -11.73 -9.57
C SER A 25 3.74 -10.26 -9.81
N ASN A 26 2.76 -9.40 -10.07
CA ASN A 26 3.00 -7.99 -10.27
C ASN A 26 2.88 -7.18 -8.98
N CYS A 27 2.64 -7.86 -7.87
CA CYS A 27 2.47 -7.18 -6.59
C CYS A 27 3.74 -7.25 -5.77
N ARG A 28 3.93 -6.24 -4.96
CA ARG A 28 5.06 -6.17 -4.02
C ARG A 28 4.55 -5.66 -2.70
N THR A 29 5.15 -6.14 -1.64
CA THR A 29 4.81 -5.72 -0.29
C THR A 29 5.89 -4.78 0.20
N ILE A 30 5.47 -3.61 0.64
CA ILE A 30 6.37 -2.57 1.13
C ILE A 30 6.07 -2.36 2.60
N GLU A 31 7.10 -2.43 3.43
CA GLU A 31 6.94 -2.17 4.85
C GLU A 31 6.81 -0.68 5.08
N THR A 32 5.85 -0.30 5.92
CA THR A 32 5.64 1.09 6.30
C THR A 32 5.81 1.23 7.81
N SER A 33 5.76 2.45 8.29
CA SER A 33 5.91 2.68 9.72
C SER A 33 4.74 2.11 10.53
N SER A 34 3.60 1.88 9.92
CA SER A 34 2.42 1.39 10.64
C SER A 34 1.94 0.05 10.13
N GLY A 35 2.67 -0.59 9.23
CA GLY A 35 2.26 -1.88 8.69
C GLY A 35 2.88 -2.13 7.33
N TYR A 36 2.04 -2.43 6.36
CA TYR A 36 2.51 -2.77 5.02
C TYR A 36 1.61 -2.17 3.97
N ALA A 37 2.18 -1.94 2.82
CA ALA A 37 1.44 -1.52 1.64
C ALA A 37 1.65 -2.56 0.55
N ILE A 38 0.59 -2.89 -0.16
CA ILE A 38 0.67 -3.75 -1.34
C ILE A 38 0.62 -2.83 -2.55
N ILE A 39 1.63 -2.93 -3.40
CA ILE A 39 1.65 -2.16 -4.63
C ILE A 39 1.61 -3.09 -5.83
N ASN A 40 1.06 -2.59 -6.92
CA ASN A 40 1.04 -3.31 -8.19
C ASN A 40 1.93 -2.55 -9.16
N ILE A 41 3.02 -3.19 -9.57
CA ILE A 41 4.02 -2.53 -10.40
C ILE A 41 3.63 -2.50 -11.87
N ALA A 42 2.64 -3.27 -12.26
CA ALA A 42 2.19 -3.31 -13.65
C ALA A 42 0.98 -2.42 -13.90
N ARG A 43 0.33 -1.95 -12.85
CA ARG A 43 -0.88 -1.18 -13.00
C ARG A 43 -0.55 0.26 -13.37
N LYS A 44 -1.31 0.80 -14.31
CA LYS A 44 -1.12 2.18 -14.71
C LYS A 44 -1.86 3.09 -13.74
N ALA A 45 -1.19 4.10 -13.25
CA ALA A 45 -1.79 5.01 -12.29
C ALA A 45 -2.82 5.91 -12.96
N LYS A 46 -3.90 6.18 -12.25
CA LYS A 46 -4.96 7.06 -12.70
C LYS A 46 -5.19 8.14 -11.68
N ILE A 47 -5.89 9.19 -12.09
CA ILE A 47 -6.26 10.26 -11.16
C ILE A 47 -7.04 9.65 -10.00
N GLY A 48 -6.65 10.00 -8.80
CA GLY A 48 -7.27 9.48 -7.59
C GLY A 48 -6.53 8.30 -6.99
N ASP A 49 -5.63 7.67 -7.74
CA ASP A 49 -4.86 6.56 -7.20
C ASP A 49 -3.78 7.07 -6.25
N THR A 50 -3.43 6.20 -5.31
CA THR A 50 -2.25 6.41 -4.47
C THR A 50 -1.13 5.58 -5.06
N VAL A 51 0.03 6.18 -5.17
CA VAL A 51 1.20 5.52 -5.76
C VAL A 51 2.37 5.59 -4.79
N LEU A 52 3.29 4.65 -4.94
CA LEU A 52 4.57 4.71 -4.27
C LEU A 52 5.56 5.33 -5.24
N ILE A 53 6.23 6.38 -4.80
CA ILE A 53 7.17 7.10 -5.65
C ILE A 53 8.54 7.13 -5.01
N SER A 54 9.54 7.27 -5.87
CA SER A 54 10.90 7.61 -5.46
C SER A 54 11.15 9.04 -5.94
N PHE A 55 11.45 9.92 -5.00
CA PHE A 55 11.65 11.32 -5.32
C PHE A 55 12.75 11.87 -4.44
N CYS A 56 13.76 12.46 -5.06
CA CYS A 56 14.91 13.04 -4.35
C CYS A 56 15.58 12.03 -3.42
N GLY A 57 15.64 10.78 -3.85
CA GLY A 57 16.29 9.72 -3.08
C GLY A 57 15.47 9.15 -1.95
N LYS A 58 14.20 9.51 -1.85
CA LYS A 58 13.33 9.04 -0.81
C LYS A 58 12.12 8.34 -1.40
N LEU A 59 11.61 7.38 -0.65
CA LEU A 59 10.35 6.72 -1.00
C LEU A 59 9.22 7.40 -0.26
N ASP A 60 8.14 7.65 -0.94
CA ASP A 60 6.98 8.27 -0.33
C ASP A 60 5.74 7.84 -1.08
N PHE A 61 4.61 7.99 -0.42
CA PHE A 61 3.33 7.79 -1.07
C PHE A 61 2.83 9.12 -1.60
N ALA A 62 2.10 9.07 -2.69
CA ALA A 62 1.55 10.29 -3.27
C ALA A 62 0.23 9.96 -3.93
N SER A 63 -0.62 10.96 -4.00
CA SER A 63 -1.92 10.86 -4.64
C SER A 63 -1.82 11.48 -6.02
N VAL A 64 -2.36 10.79 -7.02
CA VAL A 64 -2.35 11.32 -8.39
C VAL A 64 -3.52 12.30 -8.52
N GLN A 65 -3.20 13.56 -8.76
CA GLN A 65 -4.21 14.59 -8.88
C GLN A 65 -3.93 15.44 -10.11
N GLY A 66 -4.69 15.18 -11.16
CA GLY A 66 -4.44 15.84 -12.43
C GLY A 66 -3.06 15.49 -12.93
N LYS A 67 -2.24 16.49 -13.13
CA LYS A 67 -0.87 16.31 -13.59
C LYS A 67 0.14 16.44 -12.47
N ALA A 68 -0.33 16.31 -11.23
CA ALA A 68 0.53 16.46 -10.07
C ALA A 68 0.48 15.23 -9.21
N LEU A 69 1.54 15.03 -8.43
CA LEU A 69 1.58 14.03 -7.38
C LEU A 69 1.62 14.79 -6.06
N VAL A 70 0.66 14.49 -5.19
CA VAL A 70 0.54 15.21 -3.93
C VAL A 70 0.91 14.28 -2.79
N THR A 71 1.92 14.66 -2.02
CA THR A 71 2.39 13.86 -0.90
C THR A 71 1.48 14.05 0.30
N PRO A 72 1.59 13.17 1.32
CA PRO A 72 0.77 13.33 2.52
C PRO A 72 0.98 14.66 3.23
N ASP A 73 2.14 15.27 3.05
CA ASP A 73 2.43 16.58 3.65
C ASP A 73 1.73 17.71 2.92
N GLY A 74 1.09 17.41 1.81
CA GLY A 74 0.43 18.43 1.02
C GLY A 74 1.31 19.05 -0.05
N GLU A 75 2.53 18.56 -0.20
CA GLU A 75 3.44 19.06 -1.22
C GLU A 75 3.03 18.53 -2.58
N ALA A 76 2.96 19.41 -3.56
CA ALA A 76 2.61 19.00 -4.91
C ALA A 76 3.88 18.90 -5.76
N ILE A 77 4.06 17.75 -6.39
CA ILE A 77 5.15 17.50 -7.31
C ILE A 77 4.56 17.66 -8.70
N GLU A 78 4.94 18.71 -9.39
CA GLU A 78 4.36 19.00 -10.70
C GLU A 78 5.39 19.68 -11.59
N GLY A 79 5.07 19.78 -12.86
CA GLY A 79 5.96 20.42 -13.82
C GLY A 79 7.26 19.65 -13.95
N ASP A 80 8.37 20.37 -13.95
CA ASP A 80 9.67 19.77 -14.14
C ASP A 80 10.05 18.83 -13.00
N ALA A 81 9.47 19.04 -11.82
CA ALA A 81 9.77 18.18 -10.69
C ALA A 81 9.28 16.74 -10.92
N LEU A 82 8.29 16.57 -11.77
CA LEU A 82 7.82 15.21 -12.08
C LEU A 82 8.89 14.39 -12.78
N ASP A 83 9.81 15.02 -13.47
CA ASP A 83 10.87 14.29 -14.14
C ASP A 83 11.81 13.62 -13.14
N ASP A 84 11.87 14.15 -11.92
CA ASP A 84 12.70 13.59 -10.87
C ASP A 84 11.97 12.57 -10.03
N ALA A 85 10.70 12.36 -10.28
CA ALA A 85 9.90 11.39 -9.55
C ALA A 85 9.71 10.13 -10.38
N THR A 86 9.84 8.99 -9.73
CA THR A 86 9.61 7.71 -10.38
C THR A 86 8.48 7.01 -9.66
N VAL A 87 7.45 6.64 -10.41
CA VAL A 87 6.34 5.87 -9.85
C VAL A 87 6.74 4.41 -9.84
N LEU A 88 6.78 3.82 -8.68
CA LEU A 88 7.19 2.43 -8.52
C LEU A 88 6.03 1.47 -8.60
N GLY A 89 4.83 1.91 -8.26
CA GLY A 89 3.66 1.08 -8.34
C GLY A 89 2.44 1.78 -7.77
N VAL A 90 1.29 1.23 -8.05
CA VAL A 90 0.01 1.74 -7.55
C VAL A 90 -0.33 1.00 -6.27
N VAL A 91 -0.64 1.74 -5.22
CA VAL A 91 -1.02 1.14 -3.94
C VAL A 91 -2.43 0.59 -4.07
N THR A 92 -2.56 -0.70 -3.84
CA THR A 92 -3.87 -1.34 -3.91
C THR A 92 -4.45 -1.63 -2.55
N TYR A 93 -3.61 -1.83 -1.54
CA TYR A 93 -4.06 -2.10 -0.18
C TYR A 93 -3.07 -1.55 0.83
N LEU A 94 -3.59 -1.09 1.94
CA LEU A 94 -2.79 -0.72 3.10
C LEU A 94 -3.18 -1.65 4.24
N LEU A 95 -2.18 -2.26 4.85
CA LEU A 95 -2.37 -3.18 5.96
C LEU A 95 -1.73 -2.54 7.18
N ASN A 96 -2.54 -2.05 8.07
CA ASN A 96 -2.05 -1.33 9.24
C ASN A 96 -2.14 -2.21 10.47
N SER A 97 -1.07 -2.20 11.25
CA SER A 97 -1.08 -2.91 12.52
C SER A 97 -1.87 -2.10 13.53
N VAL A 98 -2.69 -2.81 14.29
CA VAL A 98 -3.45 -2.15 15.36
C VAL A 98 -2.96 -2.57 16.73
N THR A 99 -1.84 -3.28 16.78
CA THR A 99 -1.40 -3.88 18.05
C THR A 99 -0.11 -3.30 18.57
N ASP A 100 0.50 -2.37 17.87
CA ASP A 100 1.84 -1.90 18.22
C ASP A 100 1.84 -0.53 18.84
N THR A 101 0.70 0.01 19.18
CA THR A 101 0.67 1.37 19.66
C THR A 101 0.44 1.41 21.15
N ASP A 102 1.00 2.44 21.75
CA ASP A 102 0.81 2.66 23.16
C ASP A 102 -0.55 3.24 23.48
N ASP A 103 -1.19 3.80 22.49
CA ASP A 103 -2.50 4.40 22.70
C ASP A 103 -3.61 3.39 22.49
N ARG A 104 -3.28 2.15 22.29
CA ARG A 104 -4.25 1.10 22.29
C ARG A 104 -4.98 1.09 23.61
N PRO A 105 -6.28 0.88 23.59
CA PRO A 105 -7.04 0.92 24.85
C PRO A 105 -6.48 -0.06 25.85
N VAL A 106 -6.46 0.38 27.07
CA VAL A 106 -6.13 -0.50 28.15
C VAL A 106 -7.41 -1.16 28.60
N ILE A 107 -7.43 -2.43 28.52
CA ILE A 107 -8.65 -3.16 28.83
C ILE A 107 -8.48 -3.91 30.10
#